data_0f6f60e009c1db33310e78a21f7e532e
#
_entry.id   0f6f60e009c1db33310e78a21f7e532e
#
_cell.length_a   1.000
_cell.length_b   1.000
_cell.length_c   1.000
_cell.angle_alpha   90.00
_cell.angle_beta   90.00
_cell.angle_gamma   90.00
#
_symmetry.space_group_name_H-M   'P 1'
#
loop_
_entity.id
_entity.type
_entity.pdbx_description
1 polymer ?
#
loop_
_entity_poly.entity_id
_entity_poly.type
_entity_poly.pdbx_seq_one_letter_code
_entity_poly.pdbx_strand_id
1 'polypeptide(L)'
;MKNLRILAASLAVTLVSVFAAPSAEALSIRISDDGGATFTTVSDGGLLDASPLPGAVSFAANLPTFQIVLTAGFSDPLTGPPTSPNLVFNLEAFSLNGGTLIAELSDDNFGPSGTAVTASIATPPPLNLTDPPFPLAASSTVGYETFYSATNVEFAPTVSLTGPTLAPGGAVGVLPSGAFPYSLTQRIVIVSTPGVSTAAARLSVGPATVPDGGVALSLLGFALVGVEGLRRKFKK
;
A
#
# COMPACT_ATOMS: atom_id res chain seq x y z
N MET A 1 32.84 -45.25 -0.05
CA MET A 1 31.57 -45.05 0.69
C MET A 1 31.53 -43.81 1.60
N LYS A 2 32.65 -43.30 2.12
CA LYS A 2 32.67 -42.06 2.93
C LYS A 2 32.28 -40.81 2.14
N ASN A 3 32.71 -40.70 0.86
CA ASN A 3 32.44 -39.51 0.03
C ASN A 3 30.97 -39.38 -0.38
N LEU A 4 30.24 -40.51 -0.47
CA LEU A 4 28.79 -40.48 -0.81
C LEU A 4 27.94 -39.95 0.32
N ARG A 5 28.35 -40.13 1.59
CA ARG A 5 27.65 -39.62 2.77
C ARG A 5 27.82 -38.10 2.92
N ILE A 6 28.97 -37.57 2.54
CA ILE A 6 29.23 -36.10 2.57
C ILE A 6 28.42 -35.41 1.48
N LEU A 7 28.32 -36.03 0.29
CA LEU A 7 27.50 -35.47 -0.82
C LEU A 7 26.01 -35.45 -0.49
N ALA A 8 25.51 -36.52 0.16
CA ALA A 8 24.10 -36.58 0.59
C ALA A 8 23.79 -35.54 1.71
N ALA A 9 24.72 -35.32 2.63
CA ALA A 9 24.54 -34.34 3.69
C ALA A 9 24.54 -32.87 3.14
N SER A 10 25.44 -32.57 2.19
CA SER A 10 25.46 -31.22 1.57
C SER A 10 24.22 -30.95 0.72
N LEU A 11 23.69 -31.98 0.01
CA LEU A 11 22.46 -31.85 -0.76
C LEU A 11 21.23 -31.62 0.14
N ALA A 12 21.17 -32.30 1.30
CA ALA A 12 20.09 -32.14 2.26
C ALA A 12 20.08 -30.71 2.89
N VAL A 13 21.27 -30.16 3.21
CA VAL A 13 21.39 -28.81 3.74
C VAL A 13 20.98 -27.77 2.69
N THR A 14 21.34 -27.98 1.41
CA THR A 14 20.95 -27.06 0.33
C THR A 14 19.44 -27.12 0.06
N LEU A 15 18.80 -28.29 0.18
CA LEU A 15 17.36 -28.44 0.00
C LEU A 15 16.57 -27.77 1.13
N VAL A 16 17.05 -27.83 2.37
CA VAL A 16 16.38 -27.21 3.51
C VAL A 16 16.46 -25.68 3.44
N SER A 17 17.54 -25.11 2.91
CA SER A 17 17.68 -23.66 2.74
C SER A 17 16.80 -23.09 1.62
N VAL A 18 16.34 -23.90 0.66
CA VAL A 18 15.42 -23.45 -0.40
C VAL A 18 13.98 -23.36 0.10
N PHE A 19 13.63 -24.07 1.18
CA PHE A 19 12.29 -24.01 1.78
C PHE A 19 12.15 -23.05 2.97
N ALA A 20 13.21 -22.40 3.39
CA ALA A 20 13.12 -21.23 4.24
C ALA A 20 12.77 -20.01 3.36
N ALA A 21 11.58 -20.03 2.76
CA ALA A 21 11.00 -18.81 2.22
C ALA A 21 10.96 -17.81 3.39
N PRO A 22 11.42 -16.56 3.21
CA PRO A 22 11.14 -15.53 4.19
C PRO A 22 9.64 -15.58 4.47
N SER A 23 9.26 -15.52 5.75
CA SER A 23 7.86 -15.39 6.13
C SER A 23 7.26 -14.30 5.26
N ALA A 24 6.19 -14.62 4.55
CA ALA A 24 5.46 -13.64 3.77
C ALA A 24 5.19 -12.44 4.67
N GLU A 25 5.50 -11.28 4.16
CA GLU A 25 5.22 -10.00 4.78
C GLU A 25 3.74 -9.94 5.10
N ALA A 26 3.42 -9.38 6.24
CA ALA A 26 2.09 -9.50 6.83
C ALA A 26 1.13 -8.45 6.27
N LEU A 27 0.95 -8.36 4.95
CA LEU A 27 -0.11 -7.54 4.38
C LEU A 27 -1.46 -8.01 4.92
N SER A 28 -2.20 -7.12 5.56
CA SER A 28 -3.49 -7.44 6.14
C SER A 28 -4.53 -6.36 5.86
N ILE A 29 -5.78 -6.79 5.71
CA ILE A 29 -6.95 -5.91 5.66
C ILE A 29 -7.78 -6.18 6.90
N ARG A 30 -8.31 -5.13 7.53
CA ARG A 30 -9.37 -5.28 8.53
C ARG A 30 -10.55 -4.35 8.24
N ILE A 31 -11.76 -4.84 8.51
CA ILE A 31 -13.00 -4.12 8.24
C ILE A 31 -13.92 -4.16 9.45
N SER A 32 -14.58 -3.04 9.69
CA SER A 32 -15.60 -2.84 10.72
C SER A 32 -16.82 -2.14 10.11
N ASP A 33 -18.01 -2.62 10.41
CA ASP A 33 -19.30 -1.99 10.05
C ASP A 33 -20.08 -1.48 11.27
N ASP A 34 -19.43 -1.46 12.43
CA ASP A 34 -19.98 -0.99 13.71
C ASP A 34 -19.25 0.24 14.27
N GLY A 35 -18.60 1.01 13.39
CA GLY A 35 -17.87 2.22 13.75
C GLY A 35 -16.51 1.97 14.41
N GLY A 36 -15.94 0.78 14.23
CA GLY A 36 -14.63 0.41 14.76
C GLY A 36 -14.66 -0.32 16.11
N ALA A 37 -15.83 -0.74 16.58
CA ALA A 37 -15.95 -1.50 17.82
C ALA A 37 -15.42 -2.93 17.66
N THR A 38 -15.70 -3.56 16.51
CA THR A 38 -15.15 -4.87 16.14
C THR A 38 -14.56 -4.85 14.73
N PHE A 39 -13.56 -5.70 14.49
CA PHE A 39 -12.93 -5.84 13.19
C PHE A 39 -12.86 -7.29 12.75
N THR A 40 -13.18 -7.53 11.48
CA THR A 40 -12.80 -8.75 10.77
C THR A 40 -11.48 -8.51 10.09
N THR A 41 -10.47 -9.35 10.36
CA THR A 41 -9.12 -9.24 9.78
C THR A 41 -8.84 -10.39 8.84
N VAL A 42 -8.24 -10.08 7.70
CA VAL A 42 -7.80 -11.03 6.68
C VAL A 42 -6.35 -10.71 6.32
N SER A 43 -5.46 -11.67 6.51
CA SER A 43 -4.04 -11.53 6.20
C SER A 43 -3.69 -12.26 4.91
N ASP A 44 -2.68 -11.80 4.21
CA ASP A 44 -2.11 -12.43 3.01
C ASP A 44 -1.78 -13.90 3.25
N GLY A 45 -2.24 -14.77 2.35
CA GLY A 45 -2.14 -16.22 2.50
C GLY A 45 -2.98 -16.81 3.64
N GLY A 46 -3.81 -16.03 4.33
CA GLY A 46 -4.72 -16.49 5.37
C GLY A 46 -5.94 -17.25 4.81
N LEU A 47 -6.68 -17.92 5.69
CA LEU A 47 -7.84 -18.75 5.27
C LEU A 47 -8.97 -17.98 4.57
N LEU A 48 -9.11 -16.68 4.87
CA LEU A 48 -10.14 -15.83 4.27
C LEU A 48 -9.64 -15.06 3.05
N ASP A 49 -8.35 -15.14 2.76
CA ASP A 49 -7.78 -14.50 1.59
C ASP A 49 -8.10 -15.30 0.33
N ALA A 50 -8.73 -14.64 -0.63
CA ALA A 50 -9.06 -15.23 -1.93
C ALA A 50 -7.94 -15.01 -2.98
N SER A 51 -6.92 -14.20 -2.65
CA SER A 51 -5.78 -13.96 -3.53
C SER A 51 -4.74 -15.09 -3.39
N PRO A 52 -4.28 -15.70 -4.48
CA PRO A 52 -3.17 -16.64 -4.44
C PRO A 52 -1.78 -15.97 -4.54
N LEU A 53 -1.73 -14.64 -4.63
CA LEU A 53 -0.51 -13.89 -4.93
C LEU A 53 0.06 -13.28 -3.65
N PRO A 54 1.32 -13.56 -3.28
CA PRO A 54 1.99 -12.87 -2.19
C PRO A 54 2.00 -11.34 -2.40
N GLY A 55 1.76 -10.58 -1.34
CA GLY A 55 1.63 -9.12 -1.42
C GLY A 55 0.27 -8.65 -1.94
N ALA A 56 -0.73 -9.55 -2.01
CA ALA A 56 -2.10 -9.21 -2.35
C ALA A 56 -3.08 -9.91 -1.43
N VAL A 57 -3.98 -9.16 -0.83
CA VAL A 57 -5.11 -9.68 -0.05
C VAL A 57 -6.41 -9.30 -0.73
N SER A 58 -7.32 -10.25 -0.89
CA SER A 58 -8.67 -9.97 -1.38
C SER A 58 -9.71 -10.82 -0.67
N PHE A 59 -10.85 -10.24 -0.34
CA PHE A 59 -11.98 -10.98 0.19
C PHE A 59 -13.31 -10.30 -0.07
N ALA A 60 -14.38 -11.09 0.04
CA ALA A 60 -15.76 -10.64 0.06
C ALA A 60 -16.44 -11.17 1.32
N ALA A 61 -17.33 -10.41 1.93
CA ALA A 61 -17.99 -10.79 3.17
C ALA A 61 -19.38 -10.17 3.30
N ASN A 62 -20.27 -10.85 4.01
CA ASN A 62 -21.54 -10.30 4.46
C ASN A 62 -21.38 -9.91 5.94
N LEU A 63 -21.31 -8.62 6.18
CA LEU A 63 -21.34 -8.04 7.53
C LEU A 63 -22.80 -7.65 7.89
N PRO A 64 -23.12 -7.42 9.16
CA PRO A 64 -24.47 -7.04 9.58
C PRO A 64 -25.08 -5.85 8.86
N THR A 65 -24.28 -4.83 8.54
CA THR A 65 -24.73 -3.58 7.91
C THR A 65 -24.31 -3.45 6.47
N PHE A 66 -23.17 -4.04 6.11
CA PHE A 66 -22.59 -3.95 4.77
C PHE A 66 -22.30 -5.33 4.17
N GLN A 67 -22.59 -5.47 2.90
CA GLN A 67 -22.03 -6.54 2.09
C GLN A 67 -20.77 -6.03 1.39
N ILE A 68 -19.63 -6.61 1.72
CA ILE A 68 -18.38 -6.34 1.04
C ILE A 68 -18.36 -7.16 -0.26
N VAL A 69 -18.49 -6.47 -1.38
CA VAL A 69 -18.54 -7.09 -2.72
C VAL A 69 -17.12 -7.43 -3.19
N LEU A 70 -16.22 -6.48 -3.02
CA LEU A 70 -14.81 -6.62 -3.32
C LEU A 70 -14.00 -5.76 -2.36
N THR A 71 -13.01 -6.37 -1.75
CA THR A 71 -11.90 -5.66 -1.11
C THR A 71 -10.61 -6.26 -1.61
N ALA A 72 -9.71 -5.42 -2.08
CA ALA A 72 -8.40 -5.85 -2.54
C ALA A 72 -7.33 -4.86 -2.09
N GLY A 73 -6.33 -5.37 -1.40
CA GLY A 73 -5.12 -4.66 -0.99
C GLY A 73 -3.90 -5.22 -1.69
N PHE A 74 -2.99 -4.35 -2.07
CA PHE A 74 -1.73 -4.73 -2.71
C PHE A 74 -0.58 -3.95 -2.07
N SER A 75 0.52 -4.63 -1.85
CA SER A 75 1.75 -4.06 -1.33
C SER A 75 2.99 -4.73 -1.94
N ASP A 76 4.09 -4.74 -1.25
CA ASP A 76 5.31 -5.44 -1.62
C ASP A 76 5.06 -6.98 -1.66
N PRO A 77 5.63 -7.72 -2.59
CA PRO A 77 6.51 -7.29 -3.70
C PRO A 77 5.77 -6.84 -4.97
N LEU A 78 4.43 -6.87 -5.00
CA LEU A 78 3.64 -6.63 -6.23
C LEU A 78 3.68 -5.17 -6.69
N THR A 79 3.69 -4.23 -5.75
CA THR A 79 3.57 -2.80 -6.07
C THR A 79 4.86 -2.02 -5.89
N GLY A 80 5.91 -2.64 -5.37
CA GLY A 80 7.22 -2.04 -5.18
C GLY A 80 8.10 -2.82 -4.22
N PRO A 81 9.35 -2.42 -4.00
CA PRO A 81 10.22 -3.01 -2.99
C PRO A 81 9.96 -2.39 -1.60
N PRO A 82 10.36 -3.04 -0.50
CA PRO A 82 10.20 -2.51 0.87
C PRO A 82 10.85 -1.15 1.09
N THR A 83 11.82 -0.79 0.25
CA THR A 83 12.51 0.52 0.28
C THR A 83 11.80 1.62 -0.49
N SER A 84 10.70 1.30 -1.19
CA SER A 84 9.84 2.25 -1.90
C SER A 84 8.38 1.78 -1.77
N PRO A 85 7.83 1.80 -0.55
CA PRO A 85 6.49 1.30 -0.28
C PRO A 85 5.43 1.93 -1.17
N ASN A 86 4.53 1.08 -1.66
CA ASN A 86 3.41 1.52 -2.47
C ASN A 86 2.20 0.62 -2.17
N LEU A 87 1.31 1.09 -1.33
CA LEU A 87 0.09 0.38 -0.95
C LEU A 87 -1.07 0.84 -1.84
N VAL A 88 -1.81 -0.10 -2.38
CA VAL A 88 -3.02 0.16 -3.17
C VAL A 88 -4.19 -0.53 -2.50
N PHE A 89 -5.28 0.18 -2.27
CA PHE A 89 -6.45 -0.33 -1.57
C PHE A 89 -7.73 -0.02 -2.33
N ASN A 90 -8.44 -1.05 -2.79
CA ASN A 90 -9.72 -0.94 -3.49
C ASN A 90 -10.82 -1.56 -2.63
N LEU A 91 -11.96 -0.87 -2.56
CA LEU A 91 -13.11 -1.27 -1.77
C LEU A 91 -14.40 -1.01 -2.55
N GLU A 92 -15.26 -2.03 -2.61
CA GLU A 92 -16.63 -1.91 -3.08
C GLU A 92 -17.56 -2.56 -2.06
N ALA A 93 -18.48 -1.78 -1.53
CA ALA A 93 -19.39 -2.22 -0.49
C ALA A 93 -20.82 -1.78 -0.80
N PHE A 94 -21.79 -2.66 -0.50
CA PHE A 94 -23.21 -2.39 -0.58
C PHE A 94 -23.82 -2.34 0.82
N SER A 95 -24.60 -1.31 1.09
CA SER A 95 -25.37 -1.19 2.34
C SER A 95 -26.87 -1.20 2.07
N LEU A 96 -27.64 -1.99 2.83
CA LEU A 96 -29.09 -2.01 2.77
C LEU A 96 -29.73 -0.82 3.46
N ASN A 97 -29.15 -0.37 4.56
CA ASN A 97 -29.75 0.64 5.47
C ASN A 97 -28.93 1.92 5.58
N GLY A 98 -27.78 2.00 4.91
CA GLY A 98 -26.77 3.02 5.18
C GLY A 98 -25.94 2.68 6.42
N GLY A 99 -24.97 3.54 6.76
CA GLY A 99 -24.14 3.35 7.95
C GLY A 99 -22.70 3.81 7.72
N THR A 100 -21.84 3.42 8.65
CA THR A 100 -20.41 3.72 8.61
C THR A 100 -19.61 2.43 8.50
N LEU A 101 -18.79 2.36 7.43
CA LEU A 101 -17.84 1.28 7.19
C LEU A 101 -16.42 1.84 7.37
N ILE A 102 -15.61 1.16 8.17
CA ILE A 102 -14.18 1.45 8.31
C ILE A 102 -13.42 0.28 7.71
N ALA A 103 -12.54 0.56 6.78
CA ALA A 103 -11.65 -0.42 6.18
C ALA A 103 -10.20 0.06 6.27
N GLU A 104 -9.31 -0.81 6.71
CA GLU A 104 -7.90 -0.52 6.85
C GLU A 104 -7.06 -1.56 6.13
N LEU A 105 -6.03 -1.10 5.41
CA LEU A 105 -4.96 -1.90 4.83
C LEU A 105 -3.68 -1.56 5.55
N SER A 106 -3.00 -2.56 6.09
CA SER A 106 -1.70 -2.39 6.75
C SER A 106 -0.69 -3.39 6.22
N ASP A 107 0.55 -2.95 6.16
CA ASP A 107 1.69 -3.80 5.85
C ASP A 107 2.90 -3.34 6.66
N ASP A 108 3.81 -4.25 6.94
CA ASP A 108 4.95 -4.05 7.81
C ASP A 108 6.29 -4.36 7.10
N ASN A 109 7.38 -4.36 7.88
CA ASN A 109 8.73 -4.67 7.41
C ASN A 109 9.30 -3.74 6.33
N PHE A 110 8.76 -2.53 6.22
CA PHE A 110 9.34 -1.54 5.32
C PHE A 110 10.72 -1.09 5.81
N GLY A 111 11.66 -1.09 4.87
CA GLY A 111 13.04 -0.71 5.08
C GLY A 111 13.28 0.81 4.95
N PRO A 112 14.54 1.23 4.95
CA PRO A 112 14.90 2.63 4.72
C PRO A 112 14.40 3.06 3.33
N SER A 113 13.46 3.99 3.34
CA SER A 113 12.84 4.58 2.15
C SER A 113 13.08 6.08 2.11
N GLY A 114 12.57 6.75 1.09
CA GLY A 114 12.48 8.19 1.08
C GLY A 114 11.52 8.72 2.14
N THR A 115 11.49 10.04 2.28
CA THR A 115 10.65 10.70 3.29
C THR A 115 9.38 11.31 2.70
N ALA A 116 9.29 11.46 1.38
CA ALA A 116 8.11 12.04 0.73
C ALA A 116 6.97 11.03 0.67
N VAL A 117 5.84 11.37 1.28
CA VAL A 117 4.62 10.60 1.28
C VAL A 117 3.62 11.24 0.35
N THR A 118 3.04 10.45 -0.56
CA THR A 118 1.89 10.86 -1.38
C THR A 118 0.74 9.90 -1.14
N ALA A 119 -0.43 10.46 -0.89
CA ALA A 119 -1.65 9.74 -0.63
C ALA A 119 -2.76 10.26 -1.54
N SER A 120 -3.57 9.38 -2.11
CA SER A 120 -4.69 9.75 -2.96
C SER A 120 -5.88 8.83 -2.74
N ILE A 121 -7.09 9.37 -2.91
CA ILE A 121 -8.33 8.61 -2.87
C ILE A 121 -9.27 9.06 -3.98
N ALA A 122 -9.94 8.09 -4.59
CA ALA A 122 -10.97 8.29 -5.60
C ALA A 122 -12.20 7.43 -5.29
N THR A 123 -13.34 7.79 -5.90
CA THR A 123 -14.56 6.99 -5.90
C THR A 123 -14.81 6.52 -7.34
N PRO A 124 -14.18 5.41 -7.77
CA PRO A 124 -14.39 4.88 -9.11
C PRO A 124 -15.87 4.44 -9.29
N PRO A 125 -16.38 4.34 -10.54
CA PRO A 125 -17.64 3.70 -10.77
C PRO A 125 -17.59 2.24 -10.28
N PRO A 126 -18.68 1.69 -9.73
CA PRO A 126 -18.70 0.31 -9.27
C PRO A 126 -18.39 -0.65 -10.41
N LEU A 127 -17.68 -1.71 -10.11
CA LEU A 127 -17.39 -2.79 -11.05
C LEU A 127 -18.69 -3.55 -11.30
N ASN A 128 -19.37 -3.20 -12.38
CA ASN A 128 -20.54 -3.89 -12.97
C ASN A 128 -21.17 -5.01 -12.12
N LEU A 129 -21.96 -4.62 -11.14
CA LEU A 129 -22.90 -5.51 -10.49
C LEU A 129 -24.12 -5.62 -11.42
N THR A 130 -23.93 -6.30 -12.54
CA THR A 130 -24.93 -6.47 -13.57
C THR A 130 -25.74 -7.72 -13.32
N ASP A 131 -26.65 -7.68 -12.37
CA ASP A 131 -27.91 -8.38 -12.45
C ASP A 131 -28.37 -8.92 -11.09
N PRO A 132 -29.33 -8.32 -10.46
CA PRO A 132 -29.88 -6.98 -10.72
C PRO A 132 -28.90 -5.86 -10.32
N PRO A 133 -28.93 -4.71 -10.99
CA PRO A 133 -28.06 -3.61 -10.67
C PRO A 133 -28.38 -3.10 -9.26
N PHE A 134 -27.41 -3.20 -8.35
CA PHE A 134 -27.54 -2.57 -7.05
C PHE A 134 -27.58 -1.05 -7.24
N PRO A 135 -28.53 -0.35 -6.63
CA PRO A 135 -28.57 1.10 -6.73
C PRO A 135 -27.31 1.72 -6.13
N LEU A 136 -26.78 2.76 -6.77
CA LEU A 136 -25.75 3.58 -6.17
C LEU A 136 -26.31 4.24 -4.91
N ALA A 137 -25.47 4.41 -3.88
CA ALA A 137 -25.83 5.18 -2.72
C ALA A 137 -26.18 6.62 -3.13
N ALA A 138 -27.33 7.11 -2.67
CA ALA A 138 -27.79 8.46 -3.01
C ALA A 138 -26.82 9.54 -2.50
N SER A 139 -26.14 9.26 -1.40
CA SER A 139 -25.01 10.03 -0.91
C SER A 139 -24.01 9.13 -0.18
N SER A 140 -22.74 9.33 -0.43
CA SER A 140 -21.68 8.73 0.34
C SER A 140 -20.55 9.74 0.54
N THR A 141 -20.01 9.76 1.75
CA THR A 141 -18.78 10.50 2.07
C THR A 141 -17.69 9.48 2.28
N VAL A 142 -16.62 9.61 1.54
CA VAL A 142 -15.46 8.72 1.66
C VAL A 142 -14.29 9.54 2.20
N GLY A 143 -13.90 9.23 3.43
CA GLY A 143 -12.73 9.80 4.11
C GLY A 143 -11.54 8.88 3.98
N TYR A 144 -10.34 9.46 3.98
CA TYR A 144 -9.09 8.74 3.84
C TYR A 144 -8.01 9.33 4.74
N GLU A 145 -7.29 8.46 5.43
CA GLU A 145 -6.17 8.81 6.31
C GLU A 145 -5.05 7.80 6.13
N THR A 146 -3.82 8.23 6.38
CA THR A 146 -2.65 7.36 6.35
C THR A 146 -1.81 7.51 7.61
N PHE A 147 -1.21 6.40 8.04
CA PHE A 147 -0.50 6.31 9.30
C PHE A 147 0.82 5.58 9.15
N TYR A 148 1.73 5.90 10.07
CA TYR A 148 3.03 5.27 10.26
C TYR A 148 3.12 4.69 11.66
N SER A 149 3.78 3.55 11.81
CA SER A 149 4.16 2.99 13.11
C SER A 149 5.65 2.63 13.14
N ALA A 150 6.37 3.27 14.05
CA ALA A 150 7.80 2.97 14.29
C ALA A 150 8.02 1.63 15.01
N THR A 151 6.97 1.04 15.54
CA THR A 151 7.05 -0.26 16.23
C THR A 151 6.92 -1.44 15.29
N ASN A 152 6.75 -1.19 13.99
CA ASN A 152 6.54 -2.22 12.98
C ASN A 152 5.38 -3.18 13.30
N VAL A 153 4.30 -2.64 13.82
CA VAL A 153 3.09 -3.39 14.17
C VAL A 153 1.97 -2.90 13.28
N GLU A 154 1.30 -3.83 12.60
CA GLU A 154 0.12 -3.54 11.80
C GLU A 154 -1.01 -2.94 12.63
N PHE A 155 -1.76 -2.04 12.01
CA PHE A 155 -2.92 -1.36 12.63
C PHE A 155 -2.62 -0.68 13.97
N ALA A 156 -1.35 -0.38 14.27
CA ALA A 156 -0.92 0.33 15.47
C ALA A 156 -0.43 1.75 15.14
N PRO A 157 -1.31 2.66 14.70
CA PRO A 157 -0.92 3.99 14.25
C PRO A 157 -0.29 4.79 15.38
N THR A 158 0.97 5.21 15.20
CA THR A 158 1.67 6.10 16.15
C THR A 158 1.70 7.54 15.64
N VAL A 159 1.72 7.72 14.32
CA VAL A 159 1.78 9.04 13.68
C VAL A 159 0.85 9.08 12.48
N SER A 160 -0.01 10.10 12.38
CA SER A 160 -0.75 10.41 11.15
C SER A 160 0.21 11.04 10.14
N LEU A 161 0.30 10.45 8.96
CA LEU A 161 1.12 10.96 7.86
C LEU A 161 0.38 12.01 7.04
N THR A 162 -0.91 11.75 6.81
CA THR A 162 -1.81 12.68 6.15
C THR A 162 -3.08 12.77 6.96
N GLY A 163 -3.57 13.98 7.22
CA GLY A 163 -4.87 14.18 7.88
C GLY A 163 -6.03 13.68 7.02
N PRO A 164 -7.27 13.70 7.55
CA PRO A 164 -8.44 13.22 6.83
C PRO A 164 -8.61 13.99 5.52
N THR A 165 -8.67 13.25 4.41
CA THR A 165 -8.90 13.77 3.06
C THR A 165 -10.19 13.20 2.54
N LEU A 166 -11.05 14.01 1.92
CA LEU A 166 -12.29 13.54 1.30
C LEU A 166 -12.05 13.15 -0.16
N ALA A 167 -12.69 12.08 -0.61
CA ALA A 167 -12.64 11.64 -1.99
C ALA A 167 -13.58 12.47 -2.89
N PRO A 168 -13.17 12.78 -4.16
CA PRO A 168 -11.85 12.55 -4.69
C PRO A 168 -10.83 13.55 -4.13
N GLY A 169 -9.65 13.08 -3.77
CA GLY A 169 -8.66 13.97 -3.16
C GLY A 169 -7.26 13.36 -3.05
N GLY A 170 -6.33 14.17 -2.61
CA GLY A 170 -4.98 13.75 -2.34
C GLY A 170 -4.33 14.59 -1.26
N ALA A 171 -3.35 14.04 -0.61
CA ALA A 171 -2.56 14.70 0.41
C ALA A 171 -1.08 14.33 0.25
N VAL A 172 -0.23 15.19 0.76
CA VAL A 172 1.20 14.97 0.86
C VAL A 172 1.61 15.02 2.33
N GLY A 173 2.57 14.24 2.69
CA GLY A 173 3.10 14.16 4.04
C GLY A 173 4.59 13.87 4.03
N VAL A 174 5.14 13.73 5.22
CA VAL A 174 6.54 13.41 5.42
C VAL A 174 6.63 12.23 6.37
N LEU A 175 7.34 11.19 5.95
CA LEU A 175 7.66 10.06 6.81
C LEU A 175 8.60 10.54 7.92
N PRO A 176 8.31 10.28 9.19
CA PRO A 176 9.24 10.60 10.27
C PRO A 176 10.59 9.92 10.06
N SER A 177 11.66 10.63 10.35
CA SER A 177 12.98 10.00 10.46
C SER A 177 12.97 9.06 11.67
N GLY A 178 13.09 7.77 11.45
CA GLY A 178 12.91 6.83 12.55
C GLY A 178 13.60 5.50 12.37
N ALA A 179 13.27 4.61 13.27
CA ALA A 179 13.76 3.24 13.29
C ALA A 179 13.19 2.43 12.11
N PHE A 180 13.97 1.49 11.65
CA PHE A 180 13.58 0.47 10.70
C PHE A 180 13.60 -0.90 11.39
N PRO A 181 12.75 -1.84 11.02
CA PRO A 181 11.63 -1.72 10.09
C PRO A 181 10.44 -0.93 10.67
N TYR A 182 9.50 -0.52 9.80
CA TYR A 182 8.28 0.19 10.19
C TYR A 182 7.07 -0.35 9.41
N SER A 183 5.86 -0.05 9.89
CA SER A 183 4.62 -0.36 9.19
C SER A 183 3.89 0.90 8.70
N LEU A 184 3.08 0.71 7.65
CA LEU A 184 2.20 1.72 7.07
C LEU A 184 0.77 1.22 7.09
N THR A 185 -0.17 2.11 7.41
CA THR A 185 -1.59 1.80 7.39
C THR A 185 -2.35 2.86 6.59
N GLN A 186 -3.26 2.41 5.72
CA GLN A 186 -4.27 3.22 5.06
C GLN A 186 -5.61 2.96 5.73
N ARG A 187 -6.39 4.00 6.01
CA ARG A 187 -7.75 3.91 6.53
C ARG A 187 -8.72 4.60 5.58
N ILE A 188 -9.75 3.88 5.16
CA ILE A 188 -10.90 4.40 4.43
C ILE A 188 -12.10 4.36 5.37
N VAL A 189 -12.82 5.48 5.45
CA VAL A 189 -14.08 5.58 6.19
C VAL A 189 -15.18 5.96 5.20
N ILE A 190 -16.17 5.09 5.02
CA ILE A 190 -17.34 5.35 4.18
C ILE A 190 -18.53 5.59 5.09
N VAL A 191 -19.14 6.77 4.98
CA VAL A 191 -20.45 7.06 5.55
C VAL A 191 -21.44 7.14 4.39
N SER A 192 -22.37 6.19 4.30
CA SER A 192 -23.25 6.08 3.15
C SER A 192 -24.72 5.93 3.51
N THR A 193 -25.60 6.38 2.61
CA THR A 193 -27.00 5.96 2.52
C THR A 193 -27.09 4.56 1.92
N PRO A 194 -28.30 3.92 1.91
CA PRO A 194 -28.47 2.65 1.20
C PRO A 194 -27.97 2.70 -0.23
N GLY A 195 -27.26 1.66 -0.65
CA GLY A 195 -26.71 1.52 -1.99
C GLY A 195 -25.21 1.15 -2.01
N VAL A 196 -24.65 1.15 -3.22
CA VAL A 196 -23.24 0.82 -3.46
C VAL A 196 -22.35 2.06 -3.24
N SER A 197 -21.29 1.86 -2.53
CA SER A 197 -20.19 2.84 -2.34
C SER A 197 -18.86 2.22 -2.74
N THR A 198 -18.02 3.00 -3.39
CA THR A 198 -16.70 2.55 -3.87
C THR A 198 -15.62 3.48 -3.39
N ALA A 199 -14.43 2.93 -3.18
CA ALA A 199 -13.22 3.69 -2.86
C ALA A 199 -11.99 3.02 -3.49
N ALA A 200 -11.07 3.83 -3.99
CA ALA A 200 -9.76 3.39 -4.45
C ALA A 200 -8.72 4.35 -3.87
N ALA A 201 -7.85 3.82 -3.02
CA ALA A 201 -6.83 4.59 -2.33
C ALA A 201 -5.43 4.11 -2.70
N ARG A 202 -4.49 5.03 -2.66
CA ARG A 202 -3.08 4.74 -2.87
C ARG A 202 -2.23 5.55 -1.90
N LEU A 203 -1.28 4.88 -1.27
CA LEU A 203 -0.22 5.46 -0.46
C LEU A 203 1.12 5.06 -1.06
N SER A 204 1.97 6.01 -1.36
CA SER A 204 3.34 5.75 -1.81
C SER A 204 4.34 6.58 -1.02
N VAL A 205 5.47 5.94 -0.70
CA VAL A 205 6.63 6.60 -0.12
C VAL A 205 7.72 6.57 -1.19
N GLY A 206 7.92 7.72 -1.81
CA GLY A 206 8.96 7.91 -2.82
C GLY A 206 10.29 8.30 -2.19
N PRO A 207 11.41 8.13 -2.91
CA PRO A 207 12.63 8.81 -2.54
C PRO A 207 12.29 10.29 -2.39
N ALA A 208 12.77 10.93 -1.33
CA ALA A 208 12.75 12.39 -1.29
C ALA A 208 13.30 12.82 -2.64
N THR A 209 12.50 13.57 -3.42
CA THR A 209 13.00 14.18 -4.64
C THR A 209 14.07 15.18 -4.20
N VAL A 210 15.27 14.66 -3.97
CA VAL A 210 16.44 15.51 -3.94
C VAL A 210 16.41 16.17 -5.31
N PRO A 211 16.25 17.50 -5.38
CA PRO A 211 16.40 18.19 -6.67
C PRO A 211 17.67 17.62 -7.27
N ASP A 212 17.57 17.05 -8.46
CA ASP A 212 18.64 16.25 -9.04
C ASP A 212 19.83 17.16 -9.36
N GLY A 213 20.55 17.55 -8.28
CA GLY A 213 21.79 18.30 -8.36
C GLY A 213 22.83 17.61 -9.25
N GLY A 214 22.70 16.28 -9.43
CA GLY A 214 23.56 15.50 -10.29
C GLY A 214 23.36 15.85 -11.77
N VAL A 215 22.12 15.98 -12.24
CA VAL A 215 21.85 16.41 -13.62
C VAL A 215 22.23 17.87 -13.81
N ALA A 216 21.92 18.74 -12.85
CA ALA A 216 22.30 20.15 -12.91
C ALA A 216 23.83 20.34 -12.92
N LEU A 217 24.56 19.60 -12.09
CA LEU A 217 26.02 19.60 -12.08
C LEU A 217 26.61 19.03 -13.37
N SER A 218 26.02 17.97 -13.92
CA SER A 218 26.45 17.40 -15.20
C SER A 218 26.23 18.37 -16.35
N LEU A 219 25.05 19.00 -16.43
CA LEU A 219 24.73 20.02 -17.40
C LEU A 219 25.65 21.24 -17.28
N LEU A 220 25.92 21.70 -16.05
CA LEU A 220 26.88 22.77 -15.81
C LEU A 220 28.31 22.38 -16.25
N GLY A 221 28.74 21.14 -15.96
CA GLY A 221 30.01 20.59 -16.41
C GLY A 221 30.13 20.58 -17.92
N PHE A 222 29.13 20.10 -18.65
CA PHE A 222 29.09 20.12 -20.11
C PHE A 222 29.07 21.56 -20.68
N ALA A 223 28.33 22.47 -20.05
CA ALA A 223 28.32 23.87 -20.47
C ALA A 223 29.69 24.52 -20.33
N LEU A 224 30.39 24.28 -19.21
CA LEU A 224 31.75 24.80 -18.99
C LEU A 224 32.79 24.23 -19.99
N VAL A 225 32.72 22.92 -20.28
CA VAL A 225 33.57 22.28 -21.31
C VAL A 225 33.27 22.84 -22.66
N GLY A 226 31.99 23.07 -23.00
CA GLY A 226 31.58 23.68 -24.27
C GLY A 226 32.12 25.11 -24.43
N VAL A 227 31.99 25.93 -23.38
CA VAL A 227 32.51 27.31 -23.39
C VAL A 227 34.03 27.34 -23.54
N GLU A 228 34.78 26.48 -22.85
CA GLU A 228 36.24 26.41 -22.97
C GLU A 228 36.67 25.91 -24.37
N GLY A 229 35.93 24.96 -24.94
CA GLY A 229 36.14 24.50 -26.32
C GLY A 229 35.98 25.63 -27.36
N LEU A 230 34.91 26.41 -27.21
CA LEU A 230 34.67 27.59 -28.06
C LEU A 230 35.77 28.66 -27.91
N ARG A 231 36.16 28.96 -26.66
CA ARG A 231 37.21 29.90 -26.35
C ARG A 231 38.55 29.55 -27.03
N ARG A 232 38.90 28.26 -27.04
CA ARG A 232 40.13 27.78 -27.72
C ARG A 232 40.04 27.94 -29.24
N LYS A 233 38.85 27.77 -29.80
CA LYS A 233 38.64 27.88 -31.27
C LYS A 233 38.73 29.34 -31.75
N PHE A 234 38.35 30.30 -30.94
CA PHE A 234 38.38 31.73 -31.28
C PHE A 234 39.66 32.48 -30.86
N LYS A 235 40.61 31.76 -30.21
CA LYS A 235 41.92 32.32 -29.90
C LYS A 235 42.98 32.10 -30.98
N LYS A 236 42.58 31.55 -32.14
CA LYS A 236 43.38 31.52 -33.36
C LYS A 236 42.91 32.66 -34.26
#